data_a67a06cbd3150a19804d42f62b422bd2
#
_entry.id   a67a06cbd3150a19804d42f62b422bd2
#
_cell.length_a   1.000
_cell.length_b   1.000
_cell.length_c   1.000
_cell.angle_alpha   90.00
_cell.angle_beta   90.00
_cell.angle_gamma   90.00
#
_symmetry.space_group_name_H-M   'P 1'
#
loop_
_entity.id
_entity.type
_entity.pdbx_description
1 polymer ?
#
loop_
_entity_poly.entity_id
_entity_poly.type
_entity_poly.pdbx_seq_one_letter_code
_entity_poly.pdbx_strand_id
1 'polypeptide(L)'
;AKADTPRVNNLRSGGLLDDNPNSVQPFRLDRSQAWTCDQNHDYTPEQLAFDHGLMDKFTQNTGTGGTDDGVECDYGHGAGLVMGYYDGNTVTAWWNYAQHYALSDNFYGTMFGPSSVGALNLVVGTTSNVTAVSGSAASDIANGALTGALIGDVDPAFDDCSTSSSHASATGTNIGNLLNDKNLTWGWFQGGFAPTSVTAGKASCGSTSTGLPPVAVTDYVSHHNPFDYFADTANQHHLPPSDDSKIGQTDQANHEYDLSLFFTALDEGRLPSVSFLKAKAFQNGHPGNSDPLDEQQWLVTAINAIANSQYWKDTAIIITYDDSDGWYDHQMDTVVNQSDSNDDDLAAPGSCGVTPPGGNPGRCGYGPRLPFIVISPYARQNYVDSRMTDQSSVIRFIEDNWGLGRVGGDSNDAKAGSLFGFFDFKSGDRAPRVILDPSTGRVLQQMP
;
A
#
# COMPACT_ATOMS: atom_id res chain seq x y z
N ALA A 1 12.45 -24.75 -1.38
CA ALA A 1 11.44 -24.67 -2.43
C ALA A 1 10.87 -26.07 -2.65
N LYS A 2 9.57 -26.18 -2.79
CA LYS A 2 8.93 -27.44 -3.22
C LYS A 2 9.31 -27.68 -4.68
N ALA A 3 9.34 -28.95 -5.13
CA ALA A 3 9.70 -29.31 -6.51
C ALA A 3 8.82 -28.61 -7.57
N ASP A 4 7.60 -28.23 -7.20
CA ASP A 4 6.60 -27.62 -8.06
C ASP A 4 6.44 -26.09 -7.82
N THR A 5 7.40 -25.44 -7.18
CA THR A 5 7.36 -23.97 -6.96
C THR A 5 7.40 -23.26 -8.31
N PRO A 6 6.41 -22.41 -8.64
CA PRO A 6 6.41 -21.65 -9.87
C PRO A 6 7.68 -20.80 -10.02
N ARG A 7 8.06 -20.51 -11.25
CA ARG A 7 9.14 -19.55 -11.52
C ARG A 7 8.60 -18.15 -11.27
N VAL A 8 9.35 -17.36 -10.53
CA VAL A 8 9.11 -15.93 -10.34
C VAL A 8 10.23 -15.15 -11.02
N ASN A 9 9.90 -13.96 -11.50
CA ASN A 9 10.90 -13.01 -11.96
C ASN A 9 11.65 -12.45 -10.74
N ASN A 10 12.93 -12.75 -10.63
CA ASN A 10 13.76 -12.36 -9.49
C ASN A 10 15.22 -12.12 -9.89
N LEU A 11 15.98 -11.47 -9.01
CA LEU A 11 17.38 -11.10 -9.22
C LEU A 11 18.27 -12.29 -9.63
N ARG A 12 18.07 -13.47 -9.02
CA ARG A 12 18.86 -14.67 -9.33
C ARG A 12 18.60 -15.16 -10.75
N SER A 13 17.33 -15.18 -11.19
CA SER A 13 16.99 -15.62 -12.55
C SER A 13 17.50 -14.64 -13.61
N GLY A 14 17.63 -13.36 -13.26
CA GLY A 14 18.22 -12.32 -14.11
C GLY A 14 19.74 -12.27 -14.10
N GLY A 15 20.41 -13.04 -13.21
CA GLY A 15 21.88 -12.95 -13.02
C GLY A 15 22.34 -11.69 -12.29
N LEU A 16 21.41 -10.94 -11.68
CA LEU A 16 21.64 -9.60 -11.14
C LEU A 16 22.07 -9.59 -9.67
N LEU A 17 22.31 -10.75 -9.07
CA LEU A 17 22.86 -10.81 -7.71
C LEU A 17 24.36 -10.50 -7.67
N ASP A 18 25.10 -10.87 -8.71
CA ASP A 18 26.54 -10.77 -8.77
C ASP A 18 27.04 -9.84 -9.90
N ASP A 19 26.17 -9.46 -10.82
CA ASP A 19 26.46 -8.58 -11.97
C ASP A 19 25.33 -7.55 -12.15
N ASN A 20 25.18 -6.67 -11.17
CA ASN A 20 24.15 -5.63 -11.14
C ASN A 20 24.71 -4.32 -11.72
N PRO A 21 23.96 -3.58 -12.54
CA PRO A 21 24.41 -2.33 -13.13
C PRO A 21 24.55 -1.18 -12.12
N ASN A 22 23.90 -1.25 -10.96
CA ASN A 22 24.05 -0.25 -9.89
C ASN A 22 25.47 -0.27 -9.28
N SER A 23 25.87 0.80 -8.64
CA SER A 23 27.20 0.95 -8.03
C SER A 23 27.47 -0.02 -6.86
N VAL A 24 26.44 -0.62 -6.30
CA VAL A 24 26.47 -1.62 -5.23
C VAL A 24 25.72 -2.86 -5.68
N GLN A 25 26.26 -4.04 -5.40
CA GLN A 25 25.57 -5.30 -5.70
C GLN A 25 24.47 -5.56 -4.68
N PRO A 26 23.36 -6.21 -5.06
CA PRO A 26 22.33 -6.59 -4.12
C PRO A 26 22.86 -7.48 -2.99
N PHE A 27 22.44 -7.22 -1.76
CA PHE A 27 22.85 -8.00 -0.59
C PHE A 27 21.65 -8.33 0.28
N ARG A 28 21.77 -9.44 1.00
CA ARG A 28 20.70 -9.93 1.86
C ARG A 28 20.70 -9.20 3.20
N LEU A 29 19.54 -8.71 3.62
CA LEU A 29 19.25 -8.24 4.96
C LEU A 29 18.63 -9.40 5.78
N ASP A 30 19.19 -9.70 6.93
CA ASP A 30 18.65 -10.73 7.80
C ASP A 30 17.79 -10.15 8.94
N ARG A 31 17.28 -11.01 9.81
CA ARG A 31 16.39 -10.58 10.90
C ARG A 31 17.03 -9.63 11.92
N SER A 32 18.34 -9.58 12.01
CA SER A 32 19.04 -8.60 12.86
C SER A 32 19.23 -7.24 12.18
N GLN A 33 18.95 -7.18 10.88
CA GLN A 33 19.01 -6.01 10.02
C GLN A 33 17.63 -5.67 9.45
N ALA A 34 16.57 -6.04 10.18
CA ALA A 34 15.20 -5.88 9.70
C ALA A 34 14.77 -4.41 9.67
N TRP A 35 15.14 -3.64 10.68
CA TRP A 35 14.89 -2.21 10.69
C TRP A 35 15.97 -1.47 9.89
N THR A 36 15.56 -0.68 8.92
CA THR A 36 16.44 0.04 7.99
C THR A 36 16.10 1.52 7.95
N CYS A 37 17.04 2.34 7.49
CA CYS A 37 16.76 3.73 7.16
C CYS A 37 15.75 3.82 6.02
N ASP A 38 14.94 4.85 6.07
CA ASP A 38 14.03 5.24 4.99
C ASP A 38 14.81 5.52 3.69
N GLN A 39 14.24 5.14 2.55
CA GLN A 39 14.79 5.43 1.23
C GLN A 39 13.97 6.54 0.56
N ASN A 40 14.56 7.26 -0.37
CA ASN A 40 13.83 8.30 -1.08
C ASN A 40 12.88 7.66 -2.11
N HIS A 41 11.59 7.83 -1.93
CA HIS A 41 10.52 7.26 -2.76
C HIS A 41 9.63 8.34 -3.38
N ASP A 42 10.16 9.58 -3.48
CA ASP A 42 9.47 10.66 -4.17
C ASP A 42 9.32 10.39 -5.67
N TYR A 43 8.33 11.02 -6.28
CA TYR A 43 7.93 10.87 -7.68
C TYR A 43 9.08 10.99 -8.68
N THR A 44 9.88 12.05 -8.58
CA THR A 44 11.00 12.33 -9.49
C THR A 44 12.21 11.44 -9.20
N PRO A 45 12.68 11.26 -7.96
CA PRO A 45 13.79 10.37 -7.62
C PRO A 45 13.59 8.92 -8.09
N GLU A 46 12.39 8.36 -7.97
CA GLU A 46 12.11 7.01 -8.47
C GLU A 46 12.26 6.92 -10.00
N GLN A 47 11.77 7.91 -10.74
CA GLN A 47 11.94 7.97 -12.19
C GLN A 47 13.41 8.04 -12.60
N LEU A 48 14.20 8.88 -11.90
CA LEU A 48 15.64 8.98 -12.11
C LEU A 48 16.36 7.65 -11.80
N ALA A 49 15.94 6.94 -10.76
CA ALA A 49 16.51 5.64 -10.39
C ALA A 49 16.25 4.57 -11.47
N PHE A 50 15.09 4.63 -12.11
CA PHE A 50 14.71 3.72 -13.20
C PHE A 50 15.51 3.95 -14.49
N ASP A 51 15.99 5.15 -14.72
CA ASP A 51 16.87 5.52 -15.84
C ASP A 51 16.43 4.90 -17.17
N HIS A 52 15.20 5.21 -17.61
CA HIS A 52 14.61 4.69 -18.86
C HIS A 52 14.60 3.16 -18.99
N GLY A 53 14.53 2.46 -17.88
CA GLY A 53 14.48 1.00 -17.82
C GLY A 53 15.86 0.32 -17.69
N LEU A 54 16.93 1.09 -17.58
CA LEU A 54 18.27 0.53 -17.25
C LEU A 54 18.34 0.05 -15.80
N MET A 55 17.51 0.61 -14.91
CA MET A 55 17.40 0.24 -13.50
C MET A 55 18.75 0.30 -12.76
N ASP A 56 19.56 1.31 -13.05
CA ASP A 56 20.98 1.36 -12.68
C ASP A 56 21.38 2.58 -11.84
N LYS A 57 20.39 3.43 -11.42
CA LYS A 57 20.67 4.65 -10.65
C LYS A 57 19.97 4.71 -9.28
N PHE A 58 19.62 3.59 -8.69
CA PHE A 58 18.97 3.55 -7.38
C PHE A 58 19.86 4.11 -6.27
N THR A 59 21.12 3.72 -6.21
CA THR A 59 22.06 4.24 -5.21
C THR A 59 22.31 5.74 -5.28
N GLN A 60 22.03 6.37 -6.43
CA GLN A 60 22.23 7.80 -6.65
C GLN A 60 20.98 8.63 -6.36
N ASN A 61 19.78 8.07 -6.58
CA ASN A 61 18.54 8.83 -6.57
C ASN A 61 17.59 8.45 -5.44
N THR A 62 17.45 7.17 -5.13
CA THR A 62 16.58 6.69 -4.05
C THR A 62 17.36 6.21 -2.83
N GLY A 63 18.64 5.88 -2.98
CA GLY A 63 19.47 5.43 -1.87
C GLY A 63 19.73 6.52 -0.84
N THR A 64 19.39 6.22 0.40
CA THR A 64 19.75 6.99 1.60
C THR A 64 20.53 6.12 2.56
N GLY A 65 21.01 6.69 3.65
CA GLY A 65 21.73 5.93 4.66
C GLY A 65 22.13 6.78 5.85
N GLY A 66 22.85 6.20 6.78
CA GLY A 66 23.34 6.87 7.99
C GLY A 66 22.55 6.47 9.22
N THR A 67 21.85 7.40 9.83
CA THR A 67 21.08 7.15 11.06
C THR A 67 19.68 7.71 10.93
N ASP A 68 18.72 7.04 11.56
CA ASP A 68 17.41 7.57 11.82
C ASP A 68 17.23 7.73 13.33
N ASP A 69 16.69 8.88 13.77
CA ASP A 69 16.62 9.27 15.19
C ASP A 69 17.93 9.04 15.98
N GLY A 70 19.07 9.16 15.30
CA GLY A 70 20.40 8.97 15.89
C GLY A 70 20.83 7.50 16.06
N VAL A 71 20.04 6.54 15.54
CA VAL A 71 20.35 5.11 15.53
C VAL A 71 20.82 4.72 14.15
N GLU A 72 21.95 3.97 14.04
CA GLU A 72 22.46 3.45 12.76
C GLU A 72 21.45 2.46 12.17
N CYS A 73 21.07 2.68 10.93
CA CYS A 73 20.06 1.91 10.22
C CYS A 73 20.48 1.49 8.80
N ASP A 74 21.69 1.89 8.35
CA ASP A 74 22.24 1.55 7.03
C ASP A 74 23.24 0.40 7.06
N TYR A 75 23.62 -0.07 8.25
CA TYR A 75 24.56 -1.17 8.47
C TYR A 75 25.91 -0.99 7.76
N GLY A 76 26.36 0.25 7.59
CA GLY A 76 27.58 0.62 6.90
C GLY A 76 27.52 0.60 5.38
N HIS A 77 26.31 0.52 4.81
CA HIS A 77 26.09 0.54 3.35
C HIS A 77 25.89 1.95 2.78
N GLY A 78 25.57 2.95 3.64
CA GLY A 78 25.22 4.30 3.18
C GLY A 78 24.08 4.26 2.16
N ALA A 79 24.17 5.08 1.12
CA ALA A 79 23.17 5.07 0.02
C ALA A 79 23.05 3.72 -0.71
N GLY A 80 24.01 2.81 -0.53
CA GLY A 80 23.93 1.45 -1.05
C GLY A 80 22.91 0.57 -0.33
N LEU A 81 22.36 1.01 0.83
CA LEU A 81 21.34 0.27 1.56
C LEU A 81 20.14 -0.09 0.67
N VAL A 82 19.77 0.79 -0.24
CA VAL A 82 18.67 0.59 -1.19
C VAL A 82 18.77 -0.70 -2.03
N MET A 83 19.97 -1.28 -2.15
CA MET A 83 20.22 -2.56 -2.85
C MET A 83 20.01 -3.78 -1.94
N GLY A 84 19.63 -3.56 -0.67
CA GLY A 84 19.29 -4.61 0.27
C GLY A 84 17.99 -5.34 -0.11
N TYR A 85 17.92 -6.64 0.19
CA TYR A 85 16.70 -7.40 0.01
C TYR A 85 16.45 -8.37 1.17
N TYR A 86 15.19 -8.60 1.47
CA TYR A 86 14.77 -9.61 2.43
C TYR A 86 14.46 -10.93 1.71
N ASP A 87 14.93 -12.06 2.26
CA ASP A 87 14.53 -13.39 1.78
C ASP A 87 13.47 -14.01 2.70
N GLY A 88 12.97 -15.19 2.34
CA GLY A 88 11.96 -15.91 3.12
C GLY A 88 12.40 -16.33 4.52
N ASN A 89 13.68 -16.17 4.90
CA ASN A 89 14.11 -16.37 6.29
C ASN A 89 13.91 -15.10 7.12
N THR A 90 13.87 -13.94 6.50
CA THR A 90 13.57 -12.67 7.15
C THR A 90 12.06 -12.43 7.12
N VAL A 91 11.42 -12.44 5.93
CA VAL A 91 9.98 -12.25 5.74
C VAL A 91 9.24 -13.59 5.69
N THR A 92 9.34 -14.35 6.77
CA THR A 92 8.90 -15.75 6.80
C THR A 92 7.40 -15.92 6.57
N ALA A 93 6.57 -15.04 7.11
CA ALA A 93 5.11 -15.12 6.92
C ALA A 93 4.72 -14.86 5.47
N TRP A 94 5.26 -13.80 4.85
CA TRP A 94 5.05 -13.49 3.42
C TRP A 94 5.38 -14.68 2.54
N TRP A 95 6.54 -15.31 2.80
CA TRP A 95 6.99 -16.50 2.07
C TRP A 95 6.03 -17.69 2.25
N ASN A 96 5.56 -17.93 3.48
CA ASN A 96 4.60 -18.99 3.74
C ASN A 96 3.27 -18.74 3.06
N TYR A 97 2.74 -17.51 3.09
CA TYR A 97 1.51 -17.18 2.38
C TYR A 97 1.67 -17.35 0.88
N ALA A 98 2.76 -16.86 0.28
CA ALA A 98 3.03 -17.04 -1.15
C ALA A 98 3.12 -18.51 -1.57
N GLN A 99 3.63 -19.40 -0.71
CA GLN A 99 3.70 -20.85 -1.01
C GLN A 99 2.37 -21.59 -0.87
N HIS A 100 1.42 -21.02 -0.15
CA HIS A 100 0.13 -21.68 0.08
C HIS A 100 -1.00 -21.07 -0.76
N TYR A 101 -0.83 -19.84 -1.22
CA TYR A 101 -1.84 -19.07 -1.94
C TYR A 101 -1.31 -18.50 -3.25
N ALA A 102 -1.87 -17.40 -3.72
CA ALA A 102 -1.51 -16.81 -5.00
C ALA A 102 -0.74 -15.51 -4.81
N LEU A 103 0.40 -15.39 -5.51
CA LEU A 103 1.30 -14.24 -5.54
C LEU A 103 1.27 -13.59 -6.93
N SER A 104 1.43 -12.28 -7.03
CA SER A 104 1.84 -11.62 -8.28
C SER A 104 3.36 -11.39 -8.29
N ASP A 105 3.97 -11.59 -9.45
CA ASP A 105 5.31 -11.09 -9.75
C ASP A 105 5.28 -9.90 -10.74
N ASN A 106 4.07 -9.37 -11.01
CA ASN A 106 3.82 -8.33 -11.99
C ASN A 106 2.69 -7.38 -11.55
N PHE A 107 2.73 -6.95 -10.28
CA PHE A 107 1.85 -5.94 -9.70
C PHE A 107 2.62 -4.66 -9.41
N TYR A 108 2.08 -3.50 -9.77
CA TYR A 108 2.78 -2.23 -9.79
C TYR A 108 2.03 -1.11 -9.07
N GLY A 109 2.74 -0.09 -8.63
CA GLY A 109 2.14 1.21 -8.36
C GLY A 109 1.44 1.75 -9.60
N THR A 110 0.27 2.35 -9.46
CA THR A 110 -0.46 2.94 -10.60
C THR A 110 0.36 4.07 -11.25
N MET A 111 1.20 4.71 -10.47
CA MET A 111 2.18 5.72 -10.89
C MET A 111 3.37 5.73 -9.93
N PHE A 112 4.41 6.48 -10.25
CA PHE A 112 5.51 6.78 -9.33
C PHE A 112 5.04 7.66 -8.17
N GLY A 113 5.76 7.64 -7.06
CA GLY A 113 5.60 8.54 -5.93
C GLY A 113 5.23 7.86 -4.62
N PRO A 114 5.16 8.67 -3.54
CA PRO A 114 5.10 8.19 -2.17
C PRO A 114 3.70 7.76 -1.71
N SER A 115 3.55 7.50 -0.42
CA SER A 115 2.40 6.84 0.21
C SER A 115 1.04 7.45 -0.10
N SER A 116 0.88 8.78 -0.09
CA SER A 116 -0.40 9.43 -0.42
C SER A 116 -0.86 9.12 -1.84
N VAL A 117 0.09 9.04 -2.76
CA VAL A 117 -0.16 8.71 -4.17
C VAL A 117 -0.71 7.29 -4.29
N GLY A 118 -0.05 6.32 -3.67
CA GLY A 118 -0.49 4.94 -3.69
C GLY A 118 -1.82 4.72 -2.95
N ALA A 119 -1.99 5.34 -1.78
CA ALA A 119 -3.23 5.28 -1.02
C ALA A 119 -4.44 5.78 -1.82
N LEU A 120 -4.31 6.92 -2.52
CA LEU A 120 -5.36 7.40 -3.42
C LEU A 120 -5.62 6.43 -4.58
N ASN A 121 -4.57 5.88 -5.18
CA ASN A 121 -4.74 4.92 -6.27
C ASN A 121 -5.45 3.63 -5.82
N LEU A 122 -5.35 3.23 -4.55
CA LEU A 122 -6.06 2.07 -3.98
C LEU A 122 -7.56 2.30 -3.77
N VAL A 123 -8.05 3.55 -3.73
CA VAL A 123 -9.46 3.84 -3.43
C VAL A 123 -10.18 4.65 -4.52
N VAL A 124 -9.44 5.36 -5.37
CA VAL A 124 -10.01 6.15 -6.47
C VAL A 124 -9.34 5.88 -7.83
N GLY A 125 -8.17 5.24 -7.86
CA GLY A 125 -7.45 4.92 -9.08
C GLY A 125 -6.88 6.12 -9.83
N THR A 126 -6.80 7.27 -9.18
CA THR A 126 -6.26 8.52 -9.71
C THR A 126 -5.76 9.42 -8.59
N THR A 127 -4.80 10.24 -8.88
CA THR A 127 -4.36 11.34 -8.00
C THR A 127 -4.76 12.72 -8.55
N SER A 128 -5.50 12.75 -9.63
CA SER A 128 -6.00 13.99 -10.25
C SER A 128 -7.08 14.67 -9.40
N ASN A 129 -7.32 15.94 -9.70
CA ASN A 129 -8.32 16.75 -8.99
C ASN A 129 -8.04 16.95 -7.49
N VAL A 130 -6.77 16.90 -7.11
CA VAL A 130 -6.29 17.29 -5.79
C VAL A 130 -6.02 18.80 -5.80
N THR A 131 -6.47 19.48 -4.74
CA THR A 131 -6.33 20.92 -4.56
C THR A 131 -5.59 21.23 -3.28
N ALA A 132 -4.52 22.03 -3.37
CA ALA A 132 -3.80 22.56 -2.22
C ALA A 132 -4.70 23.51 -1.42
N VAL A 133 -4.85 23.26 -0.12
CA VAL A 133 -5.72 24.01 0.79
C VAL A 133 -4.91 24.96 1.67
N SER A 134 -3.75 24.52 2.15
CA SER A 134 -2.91 25.32 3.05
C SER A 134 -1.42 24.95 2.95
N GLY A 135 -0.57 25.78 3.55
CA GLY A 135 0.86 25.54 3.63
C GLY A 135 1.55 25.54 2.26
N SER A 136 2.51 24.63 2.11
CA SER A 136 3.26 24.39 0.87
C SER A 136 2.66 23.29 -0.02
N ALA A 137 1.44 22.85 0.25
CA ALA A 137 0.82 21.70 -0.45
C ALA A 137 0.85 21.78 -1.99
N ALA A 138 0.97 22.96 -2.56
CA ALA A 138 1.12 23.09 -4.01
C ALA A 138 2.45 22.51 -4.53
N SER A 139 3.48 22.38 -3.70
CA SER A 139 4.75 21.72 -4.10
C SER A 139 4.60 20.21 -4.31
N ASP A 140 3.58 19.61 -3.71
CA ASP A 140 3.25 18.20 -3.81
C ASP A 140 2.23 17.91 -4.93
N ILE A 141 1.88 18.94 -5.70
CA ILE A 141 1.02 18.84 -6.89
C ILE A 141 1.84 19.14 -8.13
N ALA A 142 1.68 18.35 -9.16
CA ALA A 142 2.42 18.44 -10.41
C ALA A 142 2.49 19.88 -10.96
N ASN A 143 3.67 20.28 -11.40
CA ASN A 143 4.02 21.63 -11.86
C ASN A 143 3.88 22.72 -10.79
N GLY A 144 3.82 22.40 -9.51
CA GLY A 144 3.56 23.36 -8.43
C GLY A 144 2.19 24.04 -8.54
N ALA A 145 1.22 23.36 -9.12
CA ALA A 145 -0.11 23.88 -9.37
C ALA A 145 -0.95 23.93 -8.06
N LEU A 146 -1.97 24.80 -8.04
CA LEU A 146 -2.93 24.78 -6.92
C LEU A 146 -3.91 23.63 -7.02
N THR A 147 -4.17 23.12 -8.21
CA THR A 147 -5.02 21.96 -8.47
C THR A 147 -4.41 21.14 -9.61
N GLY A 148 -4.29 19.81 -9.41
CA GLY A 148 -3.68 18.92 -10.39
C GLY A 148 -3.56 17.50 -9.87
N ALA A 149 -2.58 16.76 -10.37
CA ALA A 149 -2.22 15.46 -9.88
C ALA A 149 -1.31 15.57 -8.65
N LEU A 150 -1.67 14.89 -7.56
CA LEU A 150 -0.81 14.74 -6.39
C LEU A 150 0.38 13.83 -6.76
N ILE A 151 1.59 14.29 -6.41
CA ILE A 151 2.86 13.59 -6.67
C ILE A 151 3.73 13.46 -5.41
N GLY A 152 3.33 14.02 -4.29
CA GLY A 152 4.06 14.03 -3.02
C GLY A 152 3.15 13.71 -1.83
N ASP A 153 3.73 13.68 -0.63
CA ASP A 153 3.00 13.46 0.61
C ASP A 153 2.51 14.79 1.21
N VAL A 154 1.20 14.90 1.29
CA VAL A 154 0.54 16.05 1.91
C VAL A 154 -0.64 15.56 2.72
N ASP A 155 -0.83 16.08 3.92
CA ASP A 155 -1.93 15.64 4.79
C ASP A 155 -3.31 16.00 4.21
N PRO A 156 -4.35 15.16 4.46
CA PRO A 156 -5.70 15.44 4.03
C PRO A 156 -6.30 16.66 4.74
N ALA A 157 -7.12 17.41 4.02
CA ALA A 157 -7.74 18.64 4.53
C ALA A 157 -8.89 18.37 5.52
N PHE A 158 -9.46 17.17 5.50
CA PHE A 158 -10.61 16.79 6.33
C PHE A 158 -10.20 15.82 7.44
N ASP A 159 -9.06 16.09 8.09
CA ASP A 159 -8.54 15.31 9.19
C ASP A 159 -8.03 16.23 10.33
N ASP A 160 -8.69 16.20 11.46
CA ASP A 160 -8.29 16.97 12.65
C ASP A 160 -6.95 16.49 13.24
N CYS A 161 -6.55 15.25 12.98
CA CYS A 161 -5.32 14.64 13.47
C CYS A 161 -4.10 14.89 12.57
N SER A 162 -4.29 15.57 11.43
CA SER A 162 -3.18 16.05 10.61
C SER A 162 -2.19 16.86 11.43
N THR A 163 -0.92 16.51 11.32
CA THR A 163 0.18 17.18 12.04
C THR A 163 0.95 18.15 11.17
N SER A 164 0.90 18.00 9.87
CA SER A 164 1.48 18.92 8.89
C SER A 164 0.74 20.27 8.88
N SER A 165 1.42 21.32 8.43
CA SER A 165 0.80 22.61 8.11
C SER A 165 0.30 22.67 6.66
N SER A 166 0.65 21.66 5.85
CA SER A 166 0.32 21.54 4.42
C SER A 166 -0.81 20.55 4.23
N HIS A 167 -1.92 21.01 3.67
CA HIS A 167 -3.11 20.17 3.47
C HIS A 167 -3.61 20.24 2.05
N ALA A 168 -4.16 19.13 1.58
CA ALA A 168 -4.83 19.04 0.29
C ALA A 168 -6.19 18.35 0.40
N SER A 169 -7.08 18.65 -0.52
CA SER A 169 -8.37 17.97 -0.67
C SER A 169 -8.50 17.38 -2.07
N ALA A 170 -9.25 16.31 -2.20
CA ALA A 170 -9.59 15.71 -3.48
C ALA A 170 -11.08 15.84 -3.77
N THR A 171 -11.43 15.76 -5.05
CA THR A 171 -12.82 15.76 -5.51
C THR A 171 -13.06 14.65 -6.53
N GLY A 172 -14.28 14.17 -6.60
CA GLY A 172 -14.67 13.09 -7.48
C GLY A 172 -15.26 11.91 -6.70
N THR A 173 -15.65 10.88 -7.42
CA THR A 173 -16.17 9.63 -6.84
C THR A 173 -15.02 8.74 -6.41
N ASN A 174 -15.09 8.13 -5.23
CA ASN A 174 -14.19 7.07 -4.78
C ASN A 174 -14.98 5.75 -4.58
N ILE A 175 -14.28 4.68 -4.27
CA ILE A 175 -14.92 3.35 -4.10
C ILE A 175 -15.94 3.34 -2.96
N GLY A 176 -15.76 4.14 -1.90
CA GLY A 176 -16.72 4.27 -0.79
C GLY A 176 -18.06 4.81 -1.25
N ASN A 177 -18.07 5.77 -2.17
CA ASN A 177 -19.32 6.26 -2.76
C ASN A 177 -20.09 5.16 -3.52
N LEU A 178 -19.38 4.37 -4.33
CA LEU A 178 -20.00 3.26 -5.08
C LEU A 178 -20.57 2.19 -4.16
N LEU A 179 -19.87 1.89 -3.06
CA LEU A 179 -20.35 0.95 -2.05
C LEU A 179 -21.59 1.48 -1.34
N ASN A 180 -21.62 2.77 -0.98
CA ASN A 180 -22.78 3.45 -0.38
C ASN A 180 -23.99 3.41 -1.32
N ASP A 181 -23.81 3.70 -2.61
CA ASP A 181 -24.87 3.66 -3.62
C ASP A 181 -25.53 2.28 -3.76
N LYS A 182 -24.80 1.23 -3.45
CA LYS A 182 -25.29 -0.16 -3.42
C LYS A 182 -25.75 -0.64 -2.05
N ASN A 183 -25.68 0.21 -1.03
CA ASN A 183 -25.97 -0.14 0.37
C ASN A 183 -25.12 -1.32 0.86
N LEU A 184 -23.87 -1.41 0.42
CA LEU A 184 -22.90 -2.37 0.90
C LEU A 184 -22.17 -1.80 2.11
N THR A 185 -21.97 -2.63 3.12
CA THR A 185 -21.19 -2.24 4.29
C THR A 185 -19.70 -2.19 3.96
N TRP A 186 -19.01 -1.14 4.40
CA TRP A 186 -17.58 -1.02 4.20
C TRP A 186 -16.93 -0.22 5.33
N GLY A 187 -15.60 -0.29 5.44
CA GLY A 187 -14.89 0.50 6.42
C GLY A 187 -13.40 0.61 6.10
N TRP A 188 -12.83 1.76 6.43
CA TRP A 188 -11.42 2.01 6.57
C TRP A 188 -11.04 1.89 8.05
N PHE A 189 -10.11 1.00 8.38
CA PHE A 189 -9.68 0.71 9.75
C PHE A 189 -8.19 0.98 9.87
N GLN A 190 -7.82 2.06 10.56
CA GLN A 190 -6.42 2.47 10.69
C GLN A 190 -5.96 2.48 12.14
N GLY A 191 -4.73 2.02 12.37
CA GLY A 191 -4.13 2.03 13.69
C GLY A 191 -3.87 3.44 14.20
N GLY A 192 -4.24 3.71 15.46
CA GLY A 192 -4.09 5.02 16.09
C GLY A 192 -5.14 6.05 15.70
N PHE A 193 -6.16 5.68 14.91
CA PHE A 193 -7.23 6.56 14.47
C PHE A 193 -8.07 7.11 15.64
N ALA A 194 -8.25 6.34 16.71
CA ALA A 194 -8.98 6.83 17.88
C ALA A 194 -8.24 8.03 18.52
N PRO A 195 -8.93 9.17 18.73
CA PRO A 195 -8.28 10.34 19.31
C PRO A 195 -7.86 10.10 20.77
N THR A 196 -6.67 10.58 21.13
CA THR A 196 -6.20 10.58 22.52
C THR A 196 -6.79 11.72 23.33
N SER A 197 -7.26 12.76 22.65
CA SER A 197 -7.98 13.88 23.25
C SER A 197 -8.85 14.61 22.24
N VAL A 198 -9.90 15.26 22.73
CA VAL A 198 -10.75 16.15 21.93
C VAL A 198 -10.85 17.49 22.64
N THR A 199 -10.47 18.58 21.97
CA THR A 199 -10.50 19.93 22.52
C THR A 199 -11.33 20.84 21.60
N ALA A 200 -12.40 21.41 22.14
CA ALA A 200 -13.32 22.26 21.39
C ALA A 200 -13.87 21.62 20.11
N GLY A 201 -14.11 20.30 20.14
CA GLY A 201 -14.64 19.52 19.02
C GLY A 201 -13.57 19.05 18.02
N LYS A 202 -12.29 19.46 18.19
CA LYS A 202 -11.18 19.02 17.36
C LYS A 202 -10.47 17.82 17.99
N ALA A 203 -10.29 16.75 17.22
CA ALA A 203 -9.58 15.54 17.62
C ALA A 203 -8.04 15.75 17.62
N SER A 204 -7.33 14.92 18.38
CA SER A 204 -5.88 14.81 18.36
C SER A 204 -5.47 13.34 18.56
N CYS A 205 -4.68 12.77 17.67
CA CYS A 205 -4.29 11.37 17.62
C CYS A 205 -2.82 11.19 18.03
N GLY A 206 -2.52 11.44 19.32
CA GLY A 206 -1.16 11.43 19.84
C GLY A 206 -0.74 10.11 20.50
N SER A 207 -1.37 8.97 20.19
CA SER A 207 -0.90 7.67 20.66
C SER A 207 0.43 7.30 20.01
N THR A 208 1.33 6.69 20.77
CA THR A 208 2.65 6.25 20.30
C THR A 208 2.89 4.80 20.67
N SER A 209 3.61 4.10 19.82
CA SER A 209 4.07 2.73 20.07
C SER A 209 5.57 2.63 19.78
N THR A 210 6.20 1.58 20.30
CA THR A 210 7.60 1.27 20.05
C THR A 210 7.69 -0.14 19.51
N GLY A 211 8.36 -0.30 18.38
CA GLY A 211 8.64 -1.57 17.74
C GLY A 211 10.06 -2.08 18.03
N LEU A 212 10.62 -2.81 17.06
CA LEU A 212 12.02 -3.29 17.10
C LEU A 212 13.03 -2.14 17.25
N PRO A 213 12.95 -1.03 16.48
CA PRO A 213 13.75 0.14 16.81
C PRO A 213 13.28 0.69 18.16
N PRO A 214 14.21 1.05 19.06
CA PRO A 214 13.84 1.53 20.39
C PRO A 214 13.38 3.00 20.39
N VAL A 215 12.71 3.42 19.33
CA VAL A 215 12.15 4.76 19.14
C VAL A 215 10.64 4.72 19.22
N ALA A 216 10.04 5.73 19.84
CA ALA A 216 8.60 5.84 19.91
C ALA A 216 8.07 6.52 18.65
N VAL A 217 7.17 5.87 17.95
CA VAL A 217 6.55 6.34 16.73
C VAL A 217 5.10 6.70 17.00
N THR A 218 4.60 7.81 16.44
CA THR A 218 3.17 8.14 16.48
C THR A 218 2.41 7.11 15.67
N ASP A 219 1.37 6.52 16.27
CA ASP A 219 0.65 5.38 15.67
C ASP A 219 -0.13 5.73 14.41
N TYR A 220 -0.76 6.93 14.40
CA TYR A 220 -1.57 7.40 13.29
C TYR A 220 -0.74 8.24 12.31
N VAL A 221 -0.91 7.96 11.02
CA VAL A 221 -0.31 8.74 9.92
C VAL A 221 -1.45 9.22 9.04
N SER A 222 -1.69 10.53 9.02
CA SER A 222 -2.86 11.14 8.38
C SER A 222 -2.88 10.95 6.86
N HIS A 223 -1.77 11.18 6.17
CA HIS A 223 -1.71 11.03 4.71
C HIS A 223 -1.85 9.57 4.22
N HIS A 224 -1.83 8.58 5.11
CA HIS A 224 -2.18 7.19 4.78
C HIS A 224 -3.70 6.95 4.72
N ASN A 225 -4.53 7.92 5.15
CA ASN A 225 -5.99 7.80 5.04
C ASN A 225 -6.50 8.48 3.77
N PRO A 226 -6.75 7.74 2.67
CA PRO A 226 -7.15 8.35 1.41
C PRO A 226 -8.58 8.89 1.42
N PHE A 227 -9.45 8.46 2.34
CA PHE A 227 -10.84 8.91 2.41
C PHE A 227 -10.96 10.29 3.03
N ASP A 228 -10.04 10.71 3.89
CA ASP A 228 -10.01 12.04 4.50
C ASP A 228 -9.58 13.18 3.54
N TYR A 229 -9.17 12.84 2.31
CA TYR A 229 -9.05 13.84 1.24
C TYR A 229 -10.40 14.27 0.66
N PHE A 230 -11.48 13.50 0.85
CA PHE A 230 -12.79 13.72 0.27
C PHE A 230 -13.81 14.11 1.35
N ALA A 231 -14.41 15.29 1.23
CA ALA A 231 -15.34 15.83 2.24
C ALA A 231 -16.56 14.94 2.52
N ASP A 232 -16.98 14.11 1.58
CA ASP A 232 -18.15 13.25 1.67
C ASP A 232 -17.88 11.88 2.29
N THR A 233 -16.63 11.42 2.30
CA THR A 233 -16.25 10.15 2.95
C THR A 233 -15.41 10.35 4.21
N ALA A 234 -14.91 11.54 4.48
CA ALA A 234 -14.07 11.83 5.64
C ALA A 234 -14.81 11.69 6.98
N ASN A 235 -14.09 11.20 7.99
CA ASN A 235 -14.46 11.33 9.40
C ASN A 235 -13.57 12.37 10.09
N GLN A 236 -13.67 13.60 9.66
CA GLN A 236 -12.78 14.71 10.04
C GLN A 236 -12.51 14.81 11.55
N HIS A 237 -13.47 14.49 12.39
CA HIS A 237 -13.38 14.63 13.84
C HIS A 237 -13.06 13.32 14.55
N HIS A 238 -12.73 12.25 13.82
CA HIS A 238 -12.44 10.93 14.36
C HIS A 238 -13.52 10.42 15.32
N LEU A 239 -14.77 10.63 14.98
CA LEU A 239 -15.90 10.21 15.80
C LEU A 239 -15.98 8.67 15.80
N PRO A 240 -16.17 8.03 16.97
CA PRO A 240 -16.47 6.61 16.99
C PRO A 240 -17.85 6.36 16.37
N PRO A 241 -18.18 5.13 15.97
CA PRO A 241 -19.54 4.79 15.58
C PRO A 241 -20.50 5.09 16.76
N SER A 242 -21.73 5.48 16.45
CA SER A 242 -22.73 5.77 17.50
C SER A 242 -23.07 4.54 18.35
N ASP A 243 -22.86 3.36 17.79
CA ASP A 243 -22.99 2.03 18.40
C ASP A 243 -22.20 1.03 17.56
N ASP A 244 -21.60 0.00 18.17
CA ASP A 244 -20.78 -0.99 17.45
C ASP A 244 -21.54 -1.71 16.32
N SER A 245 -22.89 -1.79 16.41
CA SER A 245 -23.72 -2.31 15.33
C SER A 245 -23.74 -1.42 14.08
N LYS A 246 -23.21 -0.20 14.17
CA LYS A 246 -23.08 0.75 13.05
C LYS A 246 -21.75 0.66 12.31
N ILE A 247 -20.82 -0.16 12.77
CA ILE A 247 -19.57 -0.39 12.06
C ILE A 247 -19.86 -0.86 10.62
N GLY A 248 -19.29 -0.19 9.65
CA GLY A 248 -19.48 -0.45 8.22
C GLY A 248 -20.76 0.16 7.62
N GLN A 249 -21.54 0.92 8.40
CA GLN A 249 -22.76 1.60 7.93
C GLN A 249 -22.55 3.12 7.95
N THR A 250 -23.33 3.84 7.13
CA THR A 250 -23.35 5.30 7.19
C THR A 250 -23.83 5.76 8.56
N ASP A 251 -22.95 6.42 9.30
CA ASP A 251 -23.15 6.92 10.66
C ASP A 251 -22.23 8.12 10.89
N GLN A 252 -22.13 8.63 12.11
CA GLN A 252 -21.23 9.73 12.47
C GLN A 252 -19.75 9.42 12.25
N ALA A 253 -19.35 8.12 12.29
CA ALA A 253 -18.00 7.66 11.97
C ALA A 253 -17.68 7.64 10.47
N ASN A 254 -18.67 7.84 9.62
CA ASN A 254 -18.57 7.90 8.16
C ASN A 254 -17.68 6.81 7.53
N HIS A 255 -17.79 5.58 8.04
CA HIS A 255 -17.03 4.40 7.60
C HIS A 255 -15.53 4.38 7.96
N GLU A 256 -15.03 5.30 8.75
CA GLU A 256 -13.63 5.35 9.16
C GLU A 256 -13.48 5.08 10.67
N TYR A 257 -12.59 4.19 11.02
CA TYR A 257 -12.53 3.59 12.34
C TYR A 257 -11.10 3.36 12.83
N ASP A 258 -10.93 3.32 14.14
CA ASP A 258 -9.72 2.73 14.73
C ASP A 258 -9.65 1.24 14.39
N LEU A 259 -8.44 0.74 14.14
CA LEU A 259 -8.18 -0.64 13.74
C LEU A 259 -8.74 -1.68 14.73
N SER A 260 -8.87 -1.34 16.01
CA SER A 260 -9.47 -2.22 17.04
C SER A 260 -10.93 -2.57 16.73
N LEU A 261 -11.67 -1.66 16.09
CA LEU A 261 -13.07 -1.88 15.73
C LEU A 261 -13.26 -2.90 14.60
N PHE A 262 -12.24 -3.15 13.78
CA PHE A 262 -12.24 -4.28 12.86
C PHE A 262 -12.38 -5.61 13.59
N PHE A 263 -11.59 -5.82 14.64
CA PHE A 263 -11.65 -7.05 15.44
C PHE A 263 -12.96 -7.16 16.21
N THR A 264 -13.49 -6.04 16.73
CA THR A 264 -14.82 -5.99 17.34
C THR A 264 -15.90 -6.46 16.35
N ALA A 265 -15.92 -5.90 15.14
CA ALA A 265 -16.87 -6.28 14.09
C ALA A 265 -16.74 -7.76 13.69
N LEU A 266 -15.49 -8.26 13.61
CA LEU A 266 -15.19 -9.66 13.29
C LEU A 266 -15.73 -10.62 14.36
N ASP A 267 -15.44 -10.34 15.63
CA ASP A 267 -15.83 -11.17 16.77
C ASP A 267 -17.34 -11.18 17.00
N GLU A 268 -17.99 -10.07 16.77
CA GLU A 268 -19.45 -9.93 16.91
C GLU A 268 -20.25 -10.41 15.68
N GLY A 269 -19.55 -10.88 14.65
CA GLY A 269 -20.20 -11.42 13.46
C GLY A 269 -20.85 -10.35 12.58
N ARG A 270 -20.26 -9.15 12.51
CA ARG A 270 -20.75 -7.99 11.74
C ARG A 270 -19.65 -7.40 10.82
N LEU A 271 -18.73 -8.24 10.35
CA LEU A 271 -17.66 -7.80 9.45
C LEU A 271 -18.25 -7.12 8.21
N PRO A 272 -17.82 -5.91 7.85
CA PRO A 272 -18.25 -5.26 6.61
C PRO A 272 -17.92 -6.08 5.35
N SER A 273 -18.71 -5.87 4.30
CA SER A 273 -18.51 -6.54 2.99
C SER A 273 -17.17 -6.18 2.35
N VAL A 274 -16.66 -4.96 2.59
CA VAL A 274 -15.34 -4.51 2.18
C VAL A 274 -14.69 -3.84 3.39
N SER A 275 -13.47 -4.27 3.73
CA SER A 275 -12.69 -3.70 4.83
C SER A 275 -11.27 -3.39 4.32
N PHE A 276 -10.87 -2.13 4.44
CA PHE A 276 -9.51 -1.69 4.24
C PHE A 276 -8.82 -1.60 5.61
N LEU A 277 -7.64 -2.17 5.74
CA LEU A 277 -6.89 -2.19 6.99
C LEU A 277 -5.54 -1.52 6.78
N LYS A 278 -5.20 -0.55 7.62
CA LYS A 278 -3.85 0.05 7.69
C LYS A 278 -3.32 -0.11 9.11
N ALA A 279 -2.11 -0.65 9.23
CA ALA A 279 -1.44 -0.85 10.51
C ALA A 279 -1.12 0.48 11.21
N LYS A 280 -0.77 0.41 12.50
CA LYS A 280 -0.05 1.49 13.18
C LYS A 280 1.30 1.74 12.51
N ALA A 281 1.82 2.95 12.56
CA ALA A 281 3.07 3.32 11.91
C ALA A 281 4.24 2.37 12.24
N PHE A 282 4.41 1.96 13.50
CA PHE A 282 5.48 1.04 13.88
C PHE A 282 5.31 -0.39 13.33
N GLN A 283 4.18 -0.71 12.70
CA GLN A 283 3.84 -2.04 12.13
C GLN A 283 3.43 -1.99 10.66
N ASN A 284 3.61 -0.87 9.98
CA ASN A 284 3.13 -0.69 8.60
C ASN A 284 4.14 -1.15 7.52
N GLY A 285 5.34 -1.53 7.92
CA GLY A 285 6.40 -1.99 7.03
C GLY A 285 7.33 -0.88 6.52
N HIS A 286 6.99 0.39 6.74
CA HIS A 286 7.77 1.53 6.27
C HIS A 286 9.14 1.60 6.97
N PRO A 287 10.26 1.66 6.25
CA PRO A 287 11.59 1.84 6.82
C PRO A 287 11.67 3.10 7.71
N GLY A 288 12.60 3.15 8.62
CA GLY A 288 12.73 4.26 9.57
C GLY A 288 11.81 4.15 10.76
N ASN A 289 10.51 3.94 10.59
CA ASN A 289 9.53 3.87 11.67
C ASN A 289 8.95 2.47 11.92
N SER A 290 9.16 1.53 11.03
CA SER A 290 8.72 0.13 11.11
C SER A 290 9.78 -0.82 10.55
N ASP A 291 9.47 -2.09 10.56
CA ASP A 291 10.28 -3.16 9.99
C ASP A 291 9.40 -4.39 9.62
N PRO A 292 9.87 -5.29 8.76
CA PRO A 292 9.09 -6.43 8.31
C PRO A 292 8.77 -7.47 9.40
N LEU A 293 9.35 -7.39 10.60
CA LEU A 293 9.05 -8.31 11.69
C LEU A 293 7.89 -7.79 12.56
N ASP A 294 7.85 -6.50 12.82
CA ASP A 294 6.72 -5.84 13.47
C ASP A 294 5.49 -5.83 12.56
N GLU A 295 5.69 -5.59 11.25
CA GLU A 295 4.65 -5.78 10.23
C GLU A 295 4.11 -7.22 10.24
N GLN A 296 4.99 -8.23 10.26
CA GLN A 296 4.60 -9.63 10.30
C GLN A 296 3.71 -9.94 11.51
N GLN A 297 4.03 -9.41 12.69
CA GLN A 297 3.22 -9.63 13.89
C GLN A 297 1.78 -9.18 13.71
N TRP A 298 1.60 -7.96 13.21
CA TRP A 298 0.27 -7.41 12.97
C TRP A 298 -0.46 -8.18 11.86
N LEU A 299 0.19 -8.34 10.71
CA LEU A 299 -0.38 -8.99 9.53
C LEU A 299 -0.86 -10.41 9.83
N VAL A 300 0.00 -11.22 10.47
CA VAL A 300 -0.33 -12.60 10.85
C VAL A 300 -1.46 -12.63 11.88
N THR A 301 -1.49 -11.70 12.83
CA THR A 301 -2.57 -11.61 13.82
C THR A 301 -3.91 -11.35 13.15
N ALA A 302 -3.97 -10.38 12.23
CA ALA A 302 -5.20 -10.06 11.50
C ALA A 302 -5.65 -11.22 10.61
N ILE A 303 -4.74 -11.82 9.84
CA ILE A 303 -5.06 -12.95 8.96
C ILE A 303 -5.52 -14.17 9.76
N ASN A 304 -4.86 -14.51 10.87
CA ASN A 304 -5.26 -15.60 11.74
C ASN A 304 -6.66 -15.38 12.34
N ALA A 305 -6.98 -14.14 12.72
CA ALA A 305 -8.31 -13.82 13.25
C ALA A 305 -9.39 -14.06 12.18
N ILE A 306 -9.19 -13.56 10.97
CA ILE A 306 -10.10 -13.78 9.83
C ILE A 306 -10.19 -15.28 9.50
N ALA A 307 -9.05 -15.97 9.43
CA ALA A 307 -8.98 -17.40 9.10
C ALA A 307 -9.72 -18.27 10.12
N ASN A 308 -9.74 -17.87 11.39
CA ASN A 308 -10.47 -18.57 12.45
C ASN A 308 -11.93 -18.15 12.61
N SER A 309 -12.39 -17.14 11.87
CA SER A 309 -13.76 -16.64 11.93
C SER A 309 -14.71 -17.42 11.02
N GLN A 310 -16.01 -17.16 11.21
CA GLN A 310 -17.05 -17.66 10.31
C GLN A 310 -16.98 -17.11 8.88
N TYR A 311 -16.26 -16.01 8.68
CA TYR A 311 -16.14 -15.31 7.42
C TYR A 311 -15.10 -15.92 6.48
N TRP A 312 -14.14 -16.72 7.00
CA TRP A 312 -13.08 -17.33 6.19
C TRP A 312 -13.57 -17.93 4.87
N LYS A 313 -14.66 -18.68 4.94
CA LYS A 313 -15.22 -19.42 3.79
C LYS A 313 -15.61 -18.56 2.58
N ASP A 314 -15.86 -17.26 2.80
CA ASP A 314 -16.36 -16.30 1.80
C ASP A 314 -15.46 -15.06 1.69
N THR A 315 -14.23 -15.10 2.23
CA THR A 315 -13.32 -13.95 2.29
C THR A 315 -12.16 -14.10 1.29
N ALA A 316 -11.82 -13.00 0.65
CA ALA A 316 -10.55 -12.79 0.00
C ALA A 316 -9.77 -11.70 0.74
N ILE A 317 -8.55 -11.99 1.16
CA ILE A 317 -7.61 -11.05 1.76
C ILE A 317 -6.60 -10.69 0.68
N ILE A 318 -6.45 -9.41 0.42
CA ILE A 318 -5.44 -8.85 -0.48
C ILE A 318 -4.42 -8.13 0.36
N ILE A 319 -3.14 -8.41 0.15
CA ILE A 319 -2.03 -7.75 0.82
C ILE A 319 -1.18 -7.07 -0.25
N THR A 320 -0.96 -5.78 -0.09
CA THR A 320 -0.08 -4.98 -0.94
C THR A 320 0.38 -3.74 -0.18
N TYR A 321 1.30 -2.99 -0.77
CA TYR A 321 1.79 -1.72 -0.25
C TYR A 321 1.25 -0.54 -1.06
N ASP A 322 1.26 0.63 -0.45
CA ASP A 322 0.94 1.92 -1.07
C ASP A 322 2.06 2.37 -2.02
N ASP A 323 3.32 2.17 -1.67
CA ASP A 323 4.47 2.49 -2.52
C ASP A 323 5.62 1.49 -2.38
N SER A 324 6.78 1.81 -2.96
CA SER A 324 7.96 0.96 -3.00
C SER A 324 8.98 1.27 -1.91
N ASP A 325 8.78 2.34 -1.14
CA ASP A 325 9.82 2.93 -0.27
C ASP A 325 11.16 3.17 -0.99
N GLY A 326 11.17 3.31 -2.31
CA GLY A 326 12.36 3.56 -3.12
C GLY A 326 13.33 2.39 -3.28
N TRP A 327 13.02 1.21 -2.76
CA TRP A 327 13.88 0.03 -2.83
C TRP A 327 14.12 -0.42 -4.27
N TYR A 328 15.32 -0.96 -4.51
CA TYR A 328 15.71 -1.47 -5.83
C TYR A 328 14.81 -2.60 -6.32
N ASP A 329 14.29 -2.44 -7.52
CA ASP A 329 13.79 -3.53 -8.35
C ASP A 329 14.57 -3.59 -9.67
N HIS A 330 14.63 -4.77 -10.28
CA HIS A 330 15.32 -5.01 -11.55
C HIS A 330 14.39 -4.89 -12.76
N GLN A 331 13.11 -4.62 -12.56
CA GLN A 331 12.12 -4.60 -13.62
C GLN A 331 11.36 -3.28 -13.64
N MET A 332 11.53 -2.53 -14.73
CA MET A 332 10.64 -1.44 -15.08
C MET A 332 9.40 -1.99 -15.76
N ASP A 333 8.25 -1.39 -15.51
CA ASP A 333 7.02 -1.69 -16.22
C ASP A 333 6.81 -0.83 -17.47
N THR A 334 5.72 -1.15 -18.19
CA THR A 334 5.24 -0.33 -19.30
C THR A 334 4.59 0.93 -18.77
N VAL A 335 5.00 2.08 -19.27
CA VAL A 335 4.33 3.35 -18.97
C VAL A 335 2.95 3.37 -19.62
N VAL A 336 1.91 3.21 -18.82
CA VAL A 336 0.49 3.19 -19.22
C VAL A 336 -0.13 4.57 -19.08
N ASN A 337 0.28 5.31 -18.03
CA ASN A 337 -0.14 6.69 -17.80
C ASN A 337 0.96 7.61 -18.29
N GLN A 338 0.71 8.27 -19.40
CA GLN A 338 1.68 9.19 -19.98
C GLN A 338 1.57 10.58 -19.34
N SER A 339 2.73 11.23 -19.16
CA SER A 339 2.87 12.51 -18.51
C SER A 339 4.05 13.29 -19.09
N ASP A 340 3.96 14.61 -19.10
CA ASP A 340 5.00 15.56 -19.47
C ASP A 340 4.96 16.80 -18.55
N SER A 341 4.75 16.59 -17.25
CA SER A 341 4.92 17.64 -16.25
C SER A 341 6.39 18.07 -16.12
N ASN A 342 6.64 19.19 -15.45
CA ASN A 342 8.02 19.61 -15.13
C ASN A 342 8.70 18.69 -14.10
N ASP A 343 7.93 17.82 -13.44
CA ASP A 343 8.40 16.89 -12.42
C ASP A 343 8.75 15.52 -13.02
N ASP A 344 8.51 15.32 -14.32
CA ASP A 344 8.78 14.06 -15.01
C ASP A 344 10.22 14.01 -15.53
N ASP A 345 11.03 13.12 -15.00
CA ASP A 345 12.40 12.85 -15.46
C ASP A 345 12.48 11.68 -16.47
N LEU A 346 11.41 10.92 -16.63
CA LEU A 346 11.23 9.96 -17.73
C LEU A 346 10.46 10.56 -18.91
N ALA A 347 10.47 11.87 -19.09
CA ALA A 347 9.69 12.60 -20.11
C ALA A 347 10.22 12.48 -21.56
N ALA A 348 11.32 11.76 -21.81
CA ALA A 348 11.83 11.50 -23.14
C ALA A 348 10.88 10.58 -23.95
N PRO A 349 10.93 10.60 -25.28
CA PRO A 349 10.15 9.70 -26.12
C PRO A 349 10.39 8.23 -25.72
N GLY A 350 9.31 7.51 -25.47
CA GLY A 350 9.35 6.11 -25.02
C GLY A 350 9.40 5.91 -23.49
N SER A 351 9.43 7.02 -22.75
CA SER A 351 9.35 7.01 -21.27
C SER A 351 7.96 7.44 -20.79
N CYS A 352 7.82 8.47 -19.94
CA CYS A 352 6.51 8.99 -19.51
C CYS A 352 5.67 9.50 -20.69
N GLY A 353 6.34 9.92 -21.77
CA GLY A 353 5.68 10.30 -23.00
C GLY A 353 5.17 11.74 -23.00
N VAL A 354 3.97 11.93 -23.49
CA VAL A 354 3.30 13.23 -23.54
C VAL A 354 1.89 13.05 -22.98
N THR A 355 1.49 13.92 -22.09
CA THR A 355 0.13 13.93 -21.54
C THR A 355 -0.90 13.93 -22.68
N PRO A 356 -1.81 12.94 -22.74
CA PRO A 356 -2.80 12.89 -23.81
C PRO A 356 -3.76 14.08 -23.72
N PRO A 357 -4.37 14.52 -24.82
CA PRO A 357 -5.35 15.60 -24.80
C PRO A 357 -6.47 15.37 -23.78
N GLY A 358 -6.65 16.29 -22.85
CA GLY A 358 -7.61 16.19 -21.75
C GLY A 358 -7.16 15.30 -20.58
N GLY A 359 -5.93 14.80 -20.60
CA GLY A 359 -5.29 14.11 -19.47
C GLY A 359 -4.70 15.09 -18.46
N ASN A 360 -4.23 14.55 -17.35
CA ASN A 360 -3.58 15.30 -16.27
C ASN A 360 -2.08 14.96 -16.24
N PRO A 361 -1.17 15.95 -16.40
CA PRO A 361 0.26 15.73 -16.22
C PRO A 361 0.59 15.40 -14.74
N GLY A 362 1.75 14.78 -14.49
CA GLY A 362 2.18 14.38 -13.17
C GLY A 362 1.64 13.01 -12.75
N ARG A 363 1.27 12.16 -13.71
CA ARG A 363 0.79 10.78 -13.44
C ARG A 363 1.59 9.73 -14.19
N CYS A 364 2.88 9.97 -14.38
CA CYS A 364 3.74 8.95 -15.01
C CYS A 364 3.65 7.62 -14.27
N GLY A 365 3.42 6.55 -14.95
CA GLY A 365 3.29 5.19 -14.42
C GLY A 365 2.82 4.20 -15.50
N TYR A 366 2.85 2.92 -15.22
CA TYR A 366 2.99 2.38 -13.86
C TYR A 366 4.34 2.73 -13.23
N GLY A 367 4.33 2.76 -11.91
CA GLY A 367 5.50 3.01 -11.09
C GLY A 367 6.21 1.71 -10.67
N PRO A 368 6.87 1.68 -9.51
CA PRO A 368 7.61 0.52 -9.02
C PRO A 368 6.74 -0.72 -8.85
N ARG A 369 7.36 -1.89 -8.97
CA ARG A 369 6.71 -3.18 -8.69
C ARG A 369 6.55 -3.38 -7.20
N LEU A 370 5.35 -3.78 -6.77
CA LEU A 370 4.97 -3.95 -5.38
C LEU A 370 4.68 -5.42 -5.04
N PRO A 371 4.97 -5.88 -3.81
CA PRO A 371 4.53 -7.16 -3.33
C PRO A 371 3.00 -7.26 -3.33
N PHE A 372 2.47 -8.39 -3.81
CA PHE A 372 1.02 -8.61 -3.88
C PHE A 372 0.67 -10.08 -3.65
N ILE A 373 -0.16 -10.35 -2.64
CA ILE A 373 -0.64 -11.71 -2.32
C ILE A 373 -2.16 -11.70 -2.14
N VAL A 374 -2.80 -12.73 -2.67
CA VAL A 374 -4.21 -13.02 -2.43
C VAL A 374 -4.32 -14.27 -1.58
N ILE A 375 -4.94 -14.15 -0.40
CA ILE A 375 -5.20 -15.22 0.56
C ILE A 375 -6.71 -15.46 0.61
N SER A 376 -7.15 -16.67 0.28
CA SER A 376 -8.57 -17.03 0.25
C SER A 376 -8.70 -18.56 0.17
N PRO A 377 -9.80 -19.16 0.64
CA PRO A 377 -10.08 -20.55 0.32
C PRO A 377 -10.26 -20.78 -1.19
N TYR A 378 -10.52 -19.74 -1.96
CA TYR A 378 -10.66 -19.82 -3.42
C TYR A 378 -9.37 -19.44 -4.16
N ALA A 379 -8.31 -19.01 -3.47
CA ALA A 379 -7.05 -18.68 -4.11
C ALA A 379 -6.41 -19.91 -4.76
N ARG A 380 -5.77 -19.72 -5.90
CA ARG A 380 -4.91 -20.75 -6.51
C ARG A 380 -3.74 -21.04 -5.57
N GLN A 381 -3.43 -22.31 -5.38
CA GLN A 381 -2.39 -22.73 -4.45
C GLN A 381 -1.01 -22.71 -5.10
N ASN A 382 -0.01 -22.17 -4.39
CA ASN A 382 1.37 -22.08 -4.86
C ASN A 382 1.45 -21.55 -6.29
N TYR A 383 0.71 -20.46 -6.56
CA TYR A 383 0.50 -19.93 -7.90
C TYR A 383 1.14 -18.53 -8.01
N VAL A 384 1.76 -18.28 -9.13
CA VAL A 384 2.26 -16.95 -9.51
C VAL A 384 1.49 -16.46 -10.71
N ASP A 385 0.88 -15.30 -10.58
CA ASP A 385 0.23 -14.57 -11.68
C ASP A 385 1.19 -13.52 -12.21
N SER A 386 1.60 -13.67 -13.47
CA SER A 386 2.48 -12.74 -14.17
C SER A 386 1.73 -11.78 -15.09
N ARG A 387 0.40 -11.70 -14.99
CA ARG A 387 -0.35 -10.69 -15.72
C ARG A 387 -0.16 -9.33 -15.06
N MET A 388 -0.05 -8.33 -15.90
CA MET A 388 0.12 -6.95 -15.44
C MET A 388 -1.13 -6.49 -14.68
N THR A 389 -0.92 -6.07 -13.44
CA THR A 389 -1.91 -5.51 -12.52
C THR A 389 -1.29 -4.35 -11.76
N ASP A 390 -2.12 -3.49 -11.21
CA ASP A 390 -1.69 -2.31 -10.46
C ASP A 390 -2.65 -2.03 -9.28
N GLN A 391 -2.38 -1.01 -8.50
CA GLN A 391 -3.20 -0.67 -7.33
C GLN A 391 -4.68 -0.48 -7.69
N SER A 392 -5.00 0.11 -8.84
CA SER A 392 -6.38 0.27 -9.29
C SER A 392 -7.06 -1.06 -9.69
N SER A 393 -6.29 -2.14 -9.84
CA SER A 393 -6.85 -3.49 -9.99
C SER A 393 -7.61 -3.96 -8.75
N VAL A 394 -7.27 -3.43 -7.56
CA VAL A 394 -8.01 -3.70 -6.30
C VAL A 394 -9.40 -3.09 -6.37
N ILE A 395 -9.49 -1.83 -6.81
CA ILE A 395 -10.78 -1.14 -7.03
C ILE A 395 -11.61 -1.95 -8.03
N ARG A 396 -11.02 -2.25 -9.20
CA ARG A 396 -11.68 -3.04 -10.24
C ARG A 396 -12.20 -4.37 -9.74
N PHE A 397 -11.47 -5.05 -8.86
CA PHE A 397 -11.93 -6.31 -8.27
C PHE A 397 -13.17 -6.13 -7.41
N ILE A 398 -13.21 -5.08 -6.56
CA ILE A 398 -14.37 -4.74 -5.74
C ILE A 398 -15.57 -4.40 -6.63
N GLU A 399 -15.37 -3.55 -7.63
CA GLU A 399 -16.40 -3.15 -8.58
C GLU A 399 -17.00 -4.33 -9.34
N ASP A 400 -16.15 -5.19 -9.90
CA ASP A 400 -16.58 -6.37 -10.68
C ASP A 400 -17.27 -7.42 -9.78
N ASN A 401 -16.79 -7.60 -8.54
CA ASN A 401 -17.36 -8.57 -7.59
C ASN A 401 -18.78 -8.18 -7.15
N TRP A 402 -19.00 -6.88 -6.94
CA TRP A 402 -20.28 -6.37 -6.41
C TRP A 402 -21.17 -5.72 -7.49
N GLY A 403 -20.70 -5.63 -8.73
CA GLY A 403 -21.44 -5.01 -9.83
C GLY A 403 -21.71 -3.52 -9.59
N LEU A 404 -20.70 -2.78 -9.14
CA LEU A 404 -20.82 -1.37 -8.77
C LEU A 404 -20.81 -0.42 -9.97
N GLY A 405 -20.23 -0.83 -11.10
CA GLY A 405 -19.82 0.07 -12.17
C GLY A 405 -18.35 0.46 -12.00
N ARG A 406 -17.94 1.60 -12.51
CA ARG A 406 -16.59 2.15 -12.43
C ARG A 406 -16.60 3.47 -11.68
N VAL A 407 -15.51 3.76 -10.97
CA VAL A 407 -15.29 5.07 -10.33
C VAL A 407 -15.42 6.18 -11.37
N GLY A 408 -14.89 5.95 -12.57
CA GLY A 408 -15.01 6.91 -13.68
C GLY A 408 -13.98 8.04 -13.60
N GLY A 409 -14.27 9.16 -14.30
CA GLY A 409 -13.29 10.21 -14.46
C GLY A 409 -12.05 9.71 -15.20
N ASP A 410 -10.86 10.02 -14.70
CA ASP A 410 -9.58 9.53 -15.21
C ASP A 410 -8.97 8.41 -14.35
N SER A 411 -9.79 7.72 -13.54
CA SER A 411 -9.41 6.54 -12.80
C SER A 411 -8.84 5.45 -13.71
N ASN A 412 -7.82 4.76 -13.25
CA ASN A 412 -7.21 3.65 -13.98
C ASN A 412 -8.00 2.33 -13.84
N ASP A 413 -9.03 2.26 -12.99
CA ASP A 413 -9.84 1.07 -12.75
C ASP A 413 -10.37 0.41 -14.05
N ALA A 414 -10.74 1.24 -15.05
CA ALA A 414 -11.21 0.76 -16.34
C ALA A 414 -10.11 0.09 -17.19
N LYS A 415 -8.83 0.49 -17.00
CA LYS A 415 -7.66 -0.05 -17.71
C LYS A 415 -6.96 -1.15 -16.94
N ALA A 416 -7.10 -1.17 -15.61
CA ALA A 416 -6.43 -2.06 -14.69
C ALA A 416 -6.59 -3.55 -15.05
N GLY A 417 -5.60 -4.36 -14.69
CA GLY A 417 -5.68 -5.81 -14.84
C GLY A 417 -6.75 -6.43 -13.92
N SER A 418 -7.29 -7.57 -14.30
CA SER A 418 -8.29 -8.27 -13.48
C SER A 418 -7.64 -9.22 -12.48
N LEU A 419 -8.03 -9.13 -11.20
CA LEU A 419 -7.56 -10.03 -10.15
C LEU A 419 -8.26 -11.39 -10.11
N PHE A 420 -9.31 -11.63 -10.91
CA PHE A 420 -10.01 -12.91 -10.92
C PHE A 420 -9.12 -14.11 -11.28
N GLY A 421 -7.99 -13.89 -11.92
CA GLY A 421 -7.05 -14.95 -12.25
C GLY A 421 -6.30 -15.55 -11.06
N PHE A 422 -6.24 -14.84 -9.93
CA PHE A 422 -5.68 -15.38 -8.69
C PHE A 422 -6.57 -16.45 -8.06
N PHE A 423 -7.83 -16.57 -8.50
CA PHE A 423 -8.83 -17.44 -7.91
C PHE A 423 -9.15 -18.64 -8.80
N ASP A 424 -9.59 -19.72 -8.16
CA ASP A 424 -10.23 -20.85 -8.80
C ASP A 424 -11.60 -21.13 -8.15
N PHE A 425 -12.64 -20.62 -8.77
CA PHE A 425 -14.02 -20.83 -8.33
C PHE A 425 -14.66 -22.10 -8.90
N LYS A 426 -13.96 -22.83 -9.80
CA LYS A 426 -14.55 -23.90 -10.61
C LYS A 426 -14.12 -25.31 -10.19
N SER A 427 -12.88 -25.50 -9.74
CA SER A 427 -12.34 -26.84 -9.46
C SER A 427 -13.03 -27.56 -8.30
N GLY A 428 -13.63 -26.81 -7.36
CA GLY A 428 -14.13 -27.34 -6.12
C GLY A 428 -13.04 -27.56 -5.07
N ASP A 429 -11.78 -27.56 -5.44
CA ASP A 429 -10.66 -27.61 -4.52
C ASP A 429 -10.54 -26.28 -3.79
N ARG A 430 -10.28 -26.36 -2.50
CA ARG A 430 -10.08 -25.16 -1.66
C ARG A 430 -8.62 -25.06 -1.26
N ALA A 431 -8.10 -23.82 -1.25
CA ALA A 431 -6.80 -23.56 -0.63
C ALA A 431 -6.89 -23.83 0.87
N PRO A 432 -5.85 -24.42 1.47
CA PRO A 432 -5.87 -24.75 2.88
C PRO A 432 -5.95 -23.49 3.74
N ARG A 433 -6.64 -23.58 4.86
CA ARG A 433 -6.55 -22.56 5.89
C ARG A 433 -5.22 -22.72 6.63
N VAL A 434 -4.37 -21.71 6.58
CA VAL A 434 -3.03 -21.71 7.18
C VAL A 434 -3.00 -20.74 8.34
N ILE A 435 -2.60 -21.21 9.51
CA ILE A 435 -2.37 -20.42 10.70
C ILE A 435 -0.87 -20.33 10.93
N LEU A 436 -0.37 -19.11 11.03
CA LEU A 436 1.04 -18.85 11.28
C LEU A 436 1.28 -18.36 12.71
N ASP A 437 2.50 -18.49 13.16
CA ASP A 437 2.99 -17.87 14.40
C ASP A 437 3.32 -16.39 14.11
N PRO A 438 2.72 -15.41 14.79
CA PRO A 438 2.94 -14.00 14.50
C PRO A 438 4.39 -13.55 14.68
N SER A 439 5.12 -14.10 15.63
CA SER A 439 6.49 -13.68 15.94
C SER A 439 7.53 -14.30 15.01
N THR A 440 7.28 -15.50 14.49
CA THR A 440 8.26 -16.25 13.68
C THR A 440 7.83 -16.40 12.23
N GLY A 441 6.58 -16.16 11.88
CA GLY A 441 5.99 -16.40 10.58
C GLY A 441 5.86 -17.86 10.19
N ARG A 442 6.18 -18.81 11.09
CA ARG A 442 6.15 -20.25 10.82
C ARG A 442 4.73 -20.81 10.82
N VAL A 443 4.52 -21.83 10.00
CA VAL A 443 3.23 -22.54 9.98
C VAL A 443 3.03 -23.29 11.30
N LEU A 444 1.97 -22.93 12.03
CA LEU A 444 1.51 -23.65 13.23
C LEU A 444 0.50 -24.72 12.85
N GLN A 445 -0.41 -24.40 11.92
CA GLN A 445 -1.47 -25.31 11.53
C GLN A 445 -1.84 -25.10 10.06
N GLN A 446 -2.13 -26.21 9.37
CA GLN A 446 -2.70 -26.22 8.03
C GLN A 446 -3.90 -27.15 8.03
N MET A 447 -5.05 -26.62 7.60
CA MET A 447 -6.33 -27.35 7.58
C MET A 447 -6.89 -27.34 6.16
N PRO A 448 -7.55 -28.42 5.74
CA PRO A 448 -8.23 -28.47 4.43
C PRO A 448 -9.26 -27.37 4.24
#